data_6fda4f00d5080c79218cea7d7906a6d7
#
_entry.id   6fda4f00d5080c79218cea7d7906a6d7
#
_cell.length_a   1.000
_cell.length_b   1.000
_cell.length_c   1.000
_cell.angle_alpha   90.00
_cell.angle_beta   90.00
_cell.angle_gamma   90.00
#
_symmetry.space_group_name_H-M   'P 1'
#
loop_
_entity.id
_entity.type
_entity.pdbx_description
1 polymer ?
#
loop_
_entity_poly.entity_id
_entity_poly.type
_entity_poly.pdbx_seq_one_letter_code
_entity_poly.pdbx_strand_id
1 'polypeptide(L)'
;MRALLFGLLMLVAACATRPAPAPDASGDSLDAIARDYVALILEIGEREPGYVDAYYGPPAWQEAAKASPRTVPQLIQGAASLTNRLEAVSTAGAEREVVQRRKYLLAHVSAAAARLRMLSGEKMSFADEAEALFGVRPELRPLTDYDPVLAEIGALLPGPGSLTDRFTAFKSQYVIPRDRLQPVFDAAIAECRARTVRRIGLPADEAFTLAFVSDKPWSGYNYYQGGSKSKIEINADLPIYTERAIDLGCHEGYPGHHVYNALLEKTFVTDRGWVEMSVYPLYSPMSFVAEGSANYGIDLAFPGDEGTAFERAVLFPLAGLDPSTADRKAQLGRLTRRLARAEYTIADSYLAGRIGREEALALLGKYTLAEPARAAQRLRFIDTYRSYIINYGLGRDVVQAWVERQGPDRWDAMETLLASQILPGDLVEGGSRQQAAGSRQQAAGSRQQAAGSRQDDVGLRRATSRNSG
;
A
#
# COMPACT_ATOMS: atom_id res chain seq x y z
N MET A 1 54.89 -39.54 -51.60
CA MET A 1 54.86 -38.51 -50.52
C MET A 1 53.42 -38.24 -50.20
N ARG A 2 53.00 -38.59 -48.99
CA ARG A 2 51.58 -38.62 -48.57
C ARG A 2 51.17 -37.27 -47.94
N ALA A 3 50.14 -36.66 -48.50
CA ALA A 3 49.48 -35.48 -47.92
C ALA A 3 48.36 -35.90 -46.96
N LEU A 4 48.42 -35.49 -45.64
CA LEU A 4 47.43 -35.68 -44.69
C LEU A 4 46.43 -34.47 -44.75
N LEU A 5 45.16 -34.76 -45.04
CA LEU A 5 44.03 -33.82 -44.82
C LEU A 5 43.56 -33.89 -43.36
N PHE A 6 43.63 -32.76 -42.67
CA PHE A 6 42.95 -32.58 -41.37
C PHE A 6 41.54 -32.02 -41.63
N GLY A 7 40.54 -32.81 -41.33
CA GLY A 7 39.14 -32.36 -41.36
C GLY A 7 38.76 -31.65 -40.03
N LEU A 8 38.34 -30.40 -40.12
CA LEU A 8 37.84 -29.60 -39.01
C LEU A 8 36.32 -29.83 -38.90
N LEU A 9 35.89 -30.57 -37.89
CA LEU A 9 34.48 -30.72 -37.56
C LEU A 9 33.98 -29.46 -36.80
N MET A 10 33.17 -28.62 -37.45
CA MET A 10 32.44 -27.54 -36.77
C MET A 10 31.20 -28.14 -36.12
N LEU A 11 31.17 -28.13 -34.77
CA LEU A 11 29.96 -28.33 -34.01
C LEU A 11 29.12 -27.05 -34.05
N VAL A 12 28.01 -27.08 -34.79
CA VAL A 12 26.98 -26.06 -34.75
C VAL A 12 26.10 -26.36 -33.54
N ALA A 13 26.27 -25.58 -32.45
CA ALA A 13 25.35 -25.58 -31.35
C ALA A 13 24.01 -24.96 -31.79
N ALA A 14 23.02 -25.77 -32.03
CA ALA A 14 21.65 -25.32 -32.26
C ALA A 14 21.08 -24.75 -30.96
N CYS A 15 21.03 -23.40 -30.84
CA CYS A 15 20.18 -22.76 -29.85
C CYS A 15 18.72 -23.11 -30.19
N ALA A 16 18.13 -24.01 -29.41
CA ALA A 16 16.70 -24.26 -29.46
C ALA A 16 15.96 -23.01 -28.98
N THR A 17 15.54 -22.17 -29.91
CA THR A 17 14.57 -21.12 -29.62
C THR A 17 13.25 -21.77 -29.26
N ARG A 18 12.81 -21.56 -28.01
CA ARG A 18 11.49 -21.99 -27.53
C ARG A 18 10.45 -21.38 -28.47
N PRO A 19 9.54 -22.15 -29.05
CA PRO A 19 8.49 -21.60 -29.90
C PRO A 19 7.62 -20.65 -29.06
N ALA A 20 7.36 -19.45 -29.61
CA ALA A 20 6.39 -18.54 -29.04
C ALA A 20 5.04 -19.25 -28.91
N PRO A 21 4.27 -19.05 -27.81
CA PRO A 21 2.94 -19.64 -27.69
C PRO A 21 2.09 -19.21 -28.89
N ALA A 22 1.35 -20.16 -29.46
CA ALA A 22 0.44 -19.90 -30.57
C ALA A 22 -0.58 -18.85 -30.15
N PRO A 23 -0.97 -17.88 -31.02
CA PRO A 23 -2.00 -16.90 -30.69
C PRO A 23 -3.33 -17.63 -30.43
N ASP A 24 -3.95 -17.34 -29.29
CA ASP A 24 -5.30 -17.83 -28.98
C ASP A 24 -6.26 -17.45 -30.09
N ALA A 25 -7.09 -18.39 -30.51
CA ALA A 25 -8.00 -18.27 -31.65
C ALA A 25 -9.15 -17.24 -31.45
N SER A 26 -9.20 -16.53 -30.31
CA SER A 26 -10.21 -15.54 -29.95
C SER A 26 -9.84 -14.08 -30.25
N GLY A 27 -8.61 -13.80 -30.70
CA GLY A 27 -8.18 -12.43 -30.99
C GLY A 27 -7.86 -11.53 -29.77
N ASP A 28 -8.20 -11.92 -28.55
CA ASP A 28 -8.04 -11.15 -27.30
C ASP A 28 -7.03 -11.82 -26.36
N SER A 29 -5.74 -11.54 -26.59
CA SER A 29 -4.70 -11.91 -25.62
C SER A 29 -4.73 -10.94 -24.41
N LEU A 30 -4.33 -11.41 -23.22
CA LEU A 30 -4.16 -10.53 -22.06
C LEU A 30 -3.25 -9.34 -22.35
N ASP A 31 -2.26 -9.50 -23.24
CA ASP A 31 -1.37 -8.41 -23.63
C ASP A 31 -2.07 -7.34 -24.49
N ALA A 32 -3.02 -7.72 -25.35
CA ALA A 32 -3.82 -6.77 -26.11
C ALA A 32 -4.76 -6.01 -25.18
N ILE A 33 -5.42 -6.71 -24.27
CA ILE A 33 -6.31 -6.09 -23.27
C ILE A 33 -5.55 -5.17 -22.32
N ALA A 34 -4.33 -5.57 -21.91
CA ALA A 34 -3.45 -4.75 -21.07
C ALA A 34 -3.04 -3.44 -21.74
N ARG A 35 -2.74 -3.45 -23.05
CA ARG A 35 -2.48 -2.22 -23.82
C ARG A 35 -3.69 -1.29 -23.86
N ASP A 36 -4.88 -1.84 -24.10
CA ASP A 36 -6.11 -1.06 -24.15
C ASP A 36 -6.49 -0.53 -22.76
N TYR A 37 -6.16 -1.28 -21.69
CA TYR A 37 -6.29 -0.79 -20.31
C TYR A 37 -5.37 0.41 -20.05
N VAL A 38 -4.09 0.35 -20.43
CA VAL A 38 -3.18 1.50 -20.27
C VAL A 38 -3.69 2.71 -21.03
N ALA A 39 -4.17 2.54 -22.27
CA ALA A 39 -4.78 3.62 -23.03
C ALA A 39 -6.00 4.22 -22.31
N LEU A 40 -6.89 3.37 -21.76
CA LEU A 40 -8.04 3.83 -20.96
C LEU A 40 -7.60 4.69 -19.77
N ILE A 41 -6.62 4.23 -18.99
CA ILE A 41 -6.11 4.94 -17.81
C ILE A 41 -5.50 6.29 -18.18
N LEU A 42 -4.68 6.34 -19.23
CA LEU A 42 -4.08 7.58 -19.71
C LEU A 42 -5.13 8.59 -20.16
N GLU A 43 -6.16 8.15 -20.87
CA GLU A 43 -7.25 9.03 -21.30
C GLU A 43 -8.14 9.51 -20.12
N ILE A 44 -8.32 8.71 -19.07
CA ILE A 44 -8.96 9.18 -17.83
C ILE A 44 -8.12 10.30 -17.21
N GLY A 45 -6.78 10.17 -17.20
CA GLY A 45 -5.87 11.22 -16.73
C GLY A 45 -6.03 12.56 -17.47
N GLU A 46 -6.40 12.55 -18.76
CA GLU A 46 -6.70 13.76 -19.53
C GLU A 46 -8.08 14.39 -19.16
N ARG A 47 -8.95 13.62 -18.49
CA ARG A 47 -10.25 14.11 -17.96
C ARG A 47 -10.19 14.50 -16.50
N GLU A 48 -9.28 13.91 -15.77
CA GLU A 48 -9.07 14.15 -14.35
C GLU A 48 -7.57 14.34 -14.05
N PRO A 49 -7.07 15.58 -13.98
CA PRO A 49 -5.68 15.85 -13.63
C PRO A 49 -5.31 15.22 -12.27
N GLY A 50 -4.19 14.49 -12.23
CA GLY A 50 -3.74 13.75 -11.04
C GLY A 50 -4.33 12.35 -10.87
N TYR A 51 -5.16 11.87 -11.81
CA TYR A 51 -5.64 10.49 -11.81
C TYR A 51 -4.51 9.48 -12.06
N VAL A 52 -3.58 9.82 -12.96
CA VAL A 52 -2.37 9.04 -13.21
C VAL A 52 -1.25 9.57 -12.32
N ASP A 53 -0.87 8.77 -11.34
CA ASP A 53 0.19 9.09 -10.37
C ASP A 53 1.58 8.95 -11.00
N ALA A 54 1.81 7.84 -11.73
CA ALA A 54 3.04 7.59 -12.46
C ALA A 54 2.76 6.91 -13.80
N TYR A 55 3.55 7.25 -14.80
CA TYR A 55 3.58 6.55 -16.09
C TYR A 55 5.01 6.50 -16.64
N TYR A 56 5.50 5.29 -16.87
CA TYR A 56 6.83 5.03 -17.42
C TYR A 56 6.80 4.02 -18.57
N GLY A 57 5.63 3.91 -19.22
CA GLY A 57 5.44 3.15 -20.45
C GLY A 57 5.87 3.92 -21.71
N PRO A 58 5.57 3.42 -22.92
CA PRO A 58 5.92 4.08 -24.16
C PRO A 58 5.37 5.49 -24.27
N PRO A 59 6.20 6.55 -24.44
CA PRO A 59 5.74 7.95 -24.49
C PRO A 59 4.66 8.19 -25.56
N ALA A 60 4.73 7.48 -26.69
CA ALA A 60 3.75 7.61 -27.78
C ALA A 60 2.30 7.29 -27.34
N TRP A 61 2.11 6.47 -26.32
CA TRP A 61 0.76 6.17 -25.80
C TRP A 61 0.17 7.34 -25.02
N GLN A 62 0.99 8.03 -24.26
CA GLN A 62 0.57 9.25 -23.57
C GLN A 62 0.28 10.38 -24.57
N GLU A 63 1.09 10.53 -25.61
CA GLU A 63 0.86 11.50 -26.69
C GLU A 63 -0.46 11.19 -27.43
N ALA A 64 -0.75 9.92 -27.70
CA ALA A 64 -2.01 9.51 -28.33
C ALA A 64 -3.22 9.82 -27.44
N ALA A 65 -3.14 9.56 -26.13
CA ALA A 65 -4.20 9.90 -25.18
C ALA A 65 -4.46 11.40 -25.12
N LYS A 66 -3.41 12.23 -25.14
CA LYS A 66 -3.54 13.71 -25.17
C LYS A 66 -4.14 14.23 -26.45
N ALA A 67 -3.77 13.66 -27.61
CA ALA A 67 -4.17 14.16 -28.92
C ALA A 67 -5.67 14.07 -29.17
N SER A 68 -6.35 13.04 -28.69
CA SER A 68 -7.79 12.83 -28.91
C SER A 68 -8.43 11.99 -27.80
N PRO A 69 -8.51 12.50 -26.55
CA PRO A 69 -9.06 11.75 -25.44
C PRO A 69 -10.58 11.57 -25.60
N ARG A 70 -11.06 10.35 -25.42
CA ARG A 70 -12.49 10.00 -25.42
C ARG A 70 -13.27 10.80 -24.37
N THR A 71 -14.54 11.02 -24.62
CA THR A 71 -15.47 11.59 -23.61
C THR A 71 -15.70 10.62 -22.46
N VAL A 72 -16.12 11.13 -21.29
CA VAL A 72 -16.41 10.27 -20.12
C VAL A 72 -17.41 9.15 -20.45
N PRO A 73 -18.54 9.38 -21.17
CA PRO A 73 -19.40 8.28 -21.59
C PRO A 73 -18.72 7.22 -22.47
N GLN A 74 -17.83 7.63 -23.39
CA GLN A 74 -17.07 6.70 -24.22
C GLN A 74 -16.04 5.90 -23.40
N LEU A 75 -15.43 6.53 -22.39
CA LEU A 75 -14.51 5.84 -21.47
C LEU A 75 -15.26 4.81 -20.60
N ILE A 76 -16.49 5.11 -20.15
CA ILE A 76 -17.36 4.14 -19.45
C ILE A 76 -17.64 2.92 -20.34
N GLN A 77 -18.00 3.16 -21.61
CA GLN A 77 -18.19 2.06 -22.57
C GLN A 77 -16.89 1.26 -22.80
N GLY A 78 -15.74 1.95 -22.89
CA GLY A 78 -14.44 1.32 -22.99
C GLY A 78 -14.12 0.42 -21.80
N ALA A 79 -14.37 0.88 -20.58
CA ALA A 79 -14.18 0.09 -19.36
C ALA A 79 -15.11 -1.15 -19.35
N ALA A 80 -16.37 -1.00 -19.72
CA ALA A 80 -17.32 -2.12 -19.83
C ALA A 80 -16.87 -3.14 -20.89
N SER A 81 -16.37 -2.69 -22.03
CA SER A 81 -15.80 -3.57 -23.06
C SER A 81 -14.60 -4.34 -22.56
N LEU A 82 -13.67 -3.68 -21.84
CA LEU A 82 -12.50 -4.33 -21.25
C LEU A 82 -12.91 -5.39 -20.20
N THR A 83 -13.91 -5.10 -19.37
CA THR A 83 -14.46 -6.07 -18.41
C THR A 83 -14.96 -7.32 -19.12
N ASN A 84 -15.80 -7.16 -20.14
CA ASN A 84 -16.36 -8.32 -20.90
C ASN A 84 -15.25 -9.14 -21.57
N ARG A 85 -14.25 -8.48 -22.15
CA ARG A 85 -13.10 -9.15 -22.78
C ARG A 85 -12.28 -9.92 -21.76
N LEU A 86 -11.98 -9.32 -20.59
CA LEU A 86 -11.27 -9.98 -19.50
C LEU A 86 -12.05 -11.18 -18.94
N GLU A 87 -13.37 -11.08 -18.83
CA GLU A 87 -14.23 -12.19 -18.38
C GLU A 87 -14.22 -13.35 -19.38
N ALA A 88 -14.14 -13.05 -20.68
CA ALA A 88 -14.08 -14.05 -21.74
C ALA A 88 -12.73 -14.77 -21.84
N VAL A 89 -11.63 -14.21 -21.29
CA VAL A 89 -10.32 -14.89 -21.27
C VAL A 89 -10.38 -16.13 -20.38
N SER A 90 -10.20 -17.31 -20.99
CA SER A 90 -10.09 -18.55 -20.23
C SER A 90 -8.76 -18.64 -19.49
N THR A 91 -8.80 -18.93 -18.21
CA THR A 91 -7.62 -19.25 -17.39
C THR A 91 -7.56 -20.72 -16.98
N ALA A 92 -8.37 -21.58 -17.61
CA ALA A 92 -8.37 -23.01 -17.36
C ALA A 92 -7.02 -23.62 -17.76
N GLY A 93 -6.31 -24.23 -16.80
CA GLY A 93 -4.97 -24.78 -17.02
C GLY A 93 -3.83 -23.76 -17.14
N ALA A 94 -4.13 -22.47 -16.99
CA ALA A 94 -3.10 -21.43 -17.00
C ALA A 94 -2.25 -21.44 -15.72
N GLU A 95 -1.02 -20.93 -15.82
CA GLU A 95 -0.14 -20.70 -14.68
C GLU A 95 -0.78 -19.71 -13.69
N ARG A 96 -0.47 -19.89 -12.39
CA ARG A 96 -1.03 -19.06 -11.31
C ARG A 96 -0.84 -17.54 -11.55
N GLU A 97 0.28 -17.16 -12.11
CA GLU A 97 0.58 -15.76 -12.42
C GLU A 97 -0.32 -15.17 -13.51
N VAL A 98 -0.67 -15.96 -14.53
CA VAL A 98 -1.61 -15.53 -15.59
C VAL A 98 -3.01 -15.35 -15.02
N VAL A 99 -3.44 -16.27 -14.13
CA VAL A 99 -4.70 -16.14 -13.40
C VAL A 99 -4.72 -14.86 -12.55
N GLN A 100 -3.62 -14.58 -11.84
CA GLN A 100 -3.48 -13.38 -11.01
C GLN A 100 -3.46 -12.11 -11.86
N ARG A 101 -2.76 -12.12 -13.00
CA ARG A 101 -2.74 -11.00 -13.95
C ARG A 101 -4.13 -10.63 -14.44
N ARG A 102 -4.93 -11.63 -14.84
CA ARG A 102 -6.32 -11.39 -15.23
C ARG A 102 -7.15 -10.81 -14.08
N LYS A 103 -7.01 -11.37 -12.86
CA LYS A 103 -7.69 -10.88 -11.66
C LYS A 103 -7.30 -9.42 -11.35
N TYR A 104 -6.02 -9.09 -11.48
CA TYR A 104 -5.47 -7.75 -11.28
C TYR A 104 -6.10 -6.76 -12.27
N LEU A 105 -6.07 -7.06 -13.57
CA LEU A 105 -6.66 -6.21 -14.61
C LEU A 105 -8.17 -6.00 -14.39
N LEU A 106 -8.94 -7.05 -14.05
CA LEU A 106 -10.36 -6.93 -13.75
C LEU A 106 -10.63 -5.98 -12.57
N ALA A 107 -9.87 -6.09 -11.49
CA ALA A 107 -10.02 -5.23 -10.32
C ALA A 107 -9.73 -3.75 -10.67
N HIS A 108 -8.69 -3.50 -11.47
CA HIS A 108 -8.30 -2.16 -11.87
C HIS A 108 -9.27 -1.53 -12.90
N VAL A 109 -9.77 -2.30 -13.84
CA VAL A 109 -10.83 -1.85 -14.77
C VAL A 109 -12.11 -1.55 -14.02
N SER A 110 -12.47 -2.35 -13.01
CA SER A 110 -13.64 -2.11 -12.16
C SER A 110 -13.51 -0.81 -11.36
N ALA A 111 -12.35 -0.55 -10.78
CA ALA A 111 -12.07 0.70 -10.07
C ALA A 111 -12.13 1.92 -11.02
N ALA A 112 -11.53 1.81 -12.21
CA ALA A 112 -11.60 2.85 -13.24
C ALA A 112 -13.07 3.13 -13.68
N ALA A 113 -13.88 2.09 -13.87
CA ALA A 113 -15.30 2.22 -14.18
C ALA A 113 -16.07 2.92 -13.04
N ALA A 114 -15.78 2.59 -11.77
CA ALA A 114 -16.37 3.26 -10.63
C ALA A 114 -15.99 4.75 -10.59
N ARG A 115 -14.72 5.09 -10.82
CA ARG A 115 -14.27 6.48 -10.87
C ARG A 115 -14.91 7.27 -12.01
N LEU A 116 -15.04 6.67 -13.18
CA LEU A 116 -15.73 7.29 -14.33
C LEU A 116 -17.21 7.57 -14.04
N ARG A 117 -17.91 6.68 -13.31
CA ARG A 117 -19.30 6.95 -12.88
C ARG A 117 -19.34 8.13 -11.90
N MET A 118 -18.40 8.24 -10.98
CA MET A 118 -18.30 9.38 -10.08
C MET A 118 -18.04 10.68 -10.85
N LEU A 119 -17.17 10.67 -11.86
CA LEU A 119 -16.95 11.82 -12.75
C LEU A 119 -18.22 12.20 -13.56
N SER A 120 -19.12 11.25 -13.78
CA SER A 120 -20.44 11.49 -14.38
C SER A 120 -21.50 11.98 -13.39
N GLY A 121 -21.13 12.19 -12.11
CA GLY A 121 -22.02 12.72 -11.08
C GLY A 121 -22.66 11.68 -10.16
N GLU A 122 -22.30 10.39 -10.28
CA GLU A 122 -22.74 9.37 -9.32
C GLU A 122 -22.16 9.66 -7.94
N LYS A 123 -23.02 9.64 -6.92
CA LYS A 123 -22.63 9.85 -5.53
C LYS A 123 -22.57 8.51 -4.82
N MET A 124 -21.43 8.21 -4.23
CA MET A 124 -21.22 7.04 -3.38
C MET A 124 -21.05 7.49 -1.93
N SER A 125 -21.46 6.66 -0.98
CA SER A 125 -21.05 6.85 0.42
C SER A 125 -19.54 6.68 0.54
N PHE A 126 -18.93 7.20 1.62
CA PHE A 126 -17.49 7.07 1.86
C PHE A 126 -17.04 5.60 1.84
N ALA A 127 -17.82 4.71 2.46
CA ALA A 127 -17.50 3.29 2.53
C ALA A 127 -17.69 2.56 1.18
N ASP A 128 -18.76 2.89 0.42
CA ASP A 128 -18.99 2.30 -0.91
C ASP A 128 -17.94 2.77 -1.91
N GLU A 129 -17.55 4.05 -1.85
CA GLU A 129 -16.46 4.61 -2.65
C GLU A 129 -15.13 3.91 -2.35
N ALA A 130 -14.79 3.73 -1.07
CA ALA A 130 -13.58 3.03 -0.65
C ALA A 130 -13.54 1.58 -1.18
N GLU A 131 -14.64 0.86 -1.06
CA GLU A 131 -14.75 -0.52 -1.55
C GLU A 131 -14.64 -0.59 -3.08
N ALA A 132 -15.32 0.32 -3.79
CA ALA A 132 -15.32 0.35 -5.26
C ALA A 132 -13.96 0.72 -5.86
N LEU A 133 -13.20 1.62 -5.24
CA LEU A 133 -11.92 2.12 -5.74
C LEU A 133 -10.74 1.30 -5.23
N PHE A 134 -10.75 0.93 -3.95
CA PHE A 134 -9.59 0.33 -3.27
C PHE A 134 -9.82 -1.13 -2.88
N GLY A 135 -11.03 -1.69 -3.10
CA GLY A 135 -11.32 -3.09 -2.81
C GLY A 135 -11.47 -3.42 -1.32
N VAL A 136 -11.58 -2.41 -0.44
CA VAL A 136 -11.71 -2.59 1.01
C VAL A 136 -12.72 -1.62 1.58
N ARG A 137 -13.64 -2.15 2.38
CA ARG A 137 -14.64 -1.38 3.10
C ARG A 137 -14.14 -1.01 4.50
N PRO A 138 -14.00 0.28 4.85
CA PRO A 138 -13.56 0.68 6.18
C PRO A 138 -14.67 0.49 7.22
N GLU A 139 -14.27 0.11 8.44
CA GLU A 139 -15.13 0.20 9.63
C GLU A 139 -15.15 1.65 10.12
N LEU A 140 -16.35 2.23 10.22
CA LEU A 140 -16.56 3.57 10.76
C LEU A 140 -17.02 3.45 12.22
N ARG A 141 -16.19 3.90 13.15
CA ARG A 141 -16.49 3.85 14.58
C ARG A 141 -17.07 5.17 15.09
N PRO A 142 -17.96 5.17 16.07
CA PRO A 142 -18.38 6.38 16.76
C PRO A 142 -17.17 7.16 17.28
N LEU A 143 -17.19 8.49 17.15
CA LEU A 143 -16.07 9.32 17.62
C LEU A 143 -15.84 9.20 19.12
N THR A 144 -16.89 8.92 19.89
CA THR A 144 -16.82 8.67 21.34
C THR A 144 -15.92 7.49 21.73
N ASP A 145 -15.70 6.52 20.83
CA ASP A 145 -14.79 5.40 21.08
C ASP A 145 -13.32 5.84 21.24
N TYR A 146 -13.01 7.05 20.79
CA TYR A 146 -11.66 7.64 20.88
C TYR A 146 -11.48 8.52 22.13
N ASP A 147 -12.55 8.89 22.84
CA ASP A 147 -12.48 9.73 24.05
C ASP A 147 -11.59 9.14 25.17
N PRO A 148 -11.57 7.82 25.43
CA PRO A 148 -10.63 7.23 26.39
C PRO A 148 -9.15 7.48 26.02
N VAL A 149 -8.81 7.42 24.73
CA VAL A 149 -7.44 7.67 24.26
C VAL A 149 -7.08 9.15 24.45
N LEU A 150 -8.01 10.06 24.19
CA LEU A 150 -7.81 11.49 24.45
C LEU A 150 -7.59 11.75 25.94
N ALA A 151 -8.31 11.04 26.83
CA ALA A 151 -8.11 11.13 28.27
C ALA A 151 -6.72 10.61 28.70
N GLU A 152 -6.24 9.48 28.15
CA GLU A 152 -4.89 8.97 28.38
C GLU A 152 -3.82 9.99 27.97
N ILE A 153 -3.97 10.63 26.78
CA ILE A 153 -3.06 11.68 26.30
C ILE A 153 -3.14 12.90 27.24
N GLY A 154 -4.36 13.28 27.67
CA GLY A 154 -4.59 14.40 28.58
C GLY A 154 -3.87 14.23 29.92
N ALA A 155 -3.83 13.01 30.46
CA ALA A 155 -3.12 12.69 31.69
C ALA A 155 -1.60 12.84 31.55
N LEU A 156 -1.04 12.55 30.35
CA LEU A 156 0.39 12.75 30.06
C LEU A 156 0.76 14.21 29.79
N LEU A 157 -0.22 15.05 29.44
CA LEU A 157 -0.03 16.46 29.14
C LEU A 157 -0.87 17.34 30.06
N PRO A 158 -0.59 17.39 31.37
CA PRO A 158 -1.32 18.25 32.31
C PRO A 158 -1.07 19.73 32.02
N GLY A 159 -2.02 20.58 32.38
CA GLY A 159 -1.89 22.03 32.27
C GLY A 159 -3.17 22.73 31.80
N PRO A 160 -3.17 24.06 31.71
CA PRO A 160 -4.30 24.84 31.24
C PRO A 160 -4.46 24.76 29.71
N GLY A 161 -5.62 25.15 29.21
CA GLY A 161 -5.94 25.17 27.78
C GLY A 161 -6.50 23.86 27.24
N SER A 162 -6.85 23.84 25.98
CA SER A 162 -7.37 22.64 25.31
C SER A 162 -6.29 21.55 25.23
N LEU A 163 -6.72 20.28 25.07
CA LEU A 163 -5.76 19.19 24.87
C LEU A 163 -4.94 19.38 23.58
N THR A 164 -5.57 19.89 22.54
CA THR A 164 -4.90 20.22 21.27
C THR A 164 -3.80 21.28 21.46
N ASP A 165 -4.06 22.34 22.23
CA ASP A 165 -3.04 23.37 22.50
C ASP A 165 -1.86 22.79 23.27
N ARG A 166 -2.12 22.00 24.31
CA ARG A 166 -1.08 21.34 25.10
C ARG A 166 -0.26 20.35 24.28
N PHE A 167 -0.92 19.59 23.40
CA PHE A 167 -0.26 18.67 22.49
C PHE A 167 0.59 19.41 21.45
N THR A 168 0.07 20.51 20.89
CA THR A 168 0.82 21.37 19.95
C THR A 168 2.05 21.99 20.62
N ALA A 169 1.89 22.51 21.84
CA ALA A 169 3.01 23.03 22.64
C ALA A 169 4.06 21.94 22.93
N PHE A 170 3.62 20.73 23.25
CA PHE A 170 4.53 19.60 23.41
C PHE A 170 5.26 19.26 22.11
N LYS A 171 4.55 19.16 20.98
CA LYS A 171 5.15 18.82 19.69
C LYS A 171 6.09 19.90 19.15
N SER A 172 5.88 21.17 19.48
CA SER A 172 6.74 22.27 19.00
C SER A 172 8.21 22.10 19.39
N GLN A 173 8.50 21.34 20.45
CA GLN A 173 9.85 21.00 20.91
C GLN A 173 10.62 20.09 19.93
N TYR A 174 9.91 19.43 19.01
CA TYR A 174 10.49 18.44 18.07
C TYR A 174 10.51 18.93 16.63
N VAL A 175 10.32 20.22 16.41
CA VAL A 175 10.44 20.84 15.08
C VAL A 175 11.91 20.85 14.66
N ILE A 176 12.20 20.36 13.47
CA ILE A 176 13.52 20.43 12.86
C ILE A 176 13.74 21.87 12.39
N PRO A 177 14.80 22.56 12.83
CA PRO A 177 15.17 23.87 12.26
C PRO A 177 15.37 23.76 10.73
N ARG A 178 14.97 24.81 9.99
CA ARG A 178 14.99 24.76 8.51
C ARG A 178 16.38 24.47 7.93
N ASP A 179 17.43 25.03 8.53
CA ASP A 179 18.83 24.80 8.17
C ASP A 179 19.35 23.40 8.53
N ARG A 180 18.58 22.64 9.32
CA ARG A 180 18.89 21.27 9.73
C ARG A 180 18.05 20.20 9.00
N LEU A 181 17.09 20.59 8.15
CA LEU A 181 16.22 19.64 7.45
C LEU A 181 17.04 18.65 6.61
N GLN A 182 17.93 19.16 5.75
CA GLN A 182 18.69 18.30 4.84
C GLN A 182 19.52 17.24 5.60
N PRO A 183 20.39 17.56 6.55
CA PRO A 183 21.19 16.54 7.23
C PRO A 183 20.36 15.57 8.06
N VAL A 184 19.20 15.98 8.61
CA VAL A 184 18.30 15.09 9.36
C VAL A 184 17.62 14.10 8.42
N PHE A 185 17.13 14.56 7.26
CA PHE A 185 16.54 13.69 6.26
C PHE A 185 17.54 12.75 5.61
N ASP A 186 18.74 13.24 5.28
CA ASP A 186 19.81 12.42 4.71
C ASP A 186 20.17 11.25 5.64
N ALA A 187 20.29 11.52 6.95
CA ALA A 187 20.57 10.49 7.94
C ALA A 187 19.42 9.46 8.06
N ALA A 188 18.17 9.92 8.06
CA ALA A 188 17.00 9.03 8.11
C ALA A 188 16.89 8.16 6.86
N ILE A 189 17.03 8.75 5.68
CA ILE A 189 17.01 8.04 4.38
C ILE A 189 18.14 7.02 4.30
N ALA A 190 19.35 7.40 4.69
CA ALA A 190 20.51 6.50 4.68
C ALA A 190 20.27 5.26 5.57
N GLU A 191 19.69 5.43 6.76
CA GLU A 191 19.38 4.33 7.66
C GLU A 191 18.22 3.47 7.14
N CYS A 192 17.12 4.07 6.62
CA CYS A 192 16.03 3.32 5.96
C CYS A 192 16.60 2.47 4.82
N ARG A 193 17.45 3.05 3.95
CA ARG A 193 18.11 2.34 2.86
C ARG A 193 19.01 1.22 3.36
N ALA A 194 19.88 1.49 4.33
CA ALA A 194 20.81 0.50 4.85
C ALA A 194 20.09 -0.73 5.42
N ARG A 195 18.94 -0.54 6.08
CA ARG A 195 18.11 -1.63 6.60
C ARG A 195 17.43 -2.42 5.49
N THR A 196 16.94 -1.73 4.47
CA THR A 196 16.22 -2.34 3.34
C THR A 196 17.15 -3.18 2.46
N VAL A 197 18.30 -2.64 2.03
CA VAL A 197 19.19 -3.34 1.08
C VAL A 197 19.89 -4.57 1.66
N ARG A 198 19.86 -4.74 2.99
CA ARG A 198 20.33 -5.98 3.64
C ARG A 198 19.35 -7.13 3.45
N ARG A 199 18.13 -6.85 3.06
CA ARG A 199 16.98 -7.77 3.11
C ARG A 199 16.26 -7.90 1.77
N ILE A 200 16.22 -6.84 0.99
CA ILE A 200 15.54 -6.76 -0.32
C ILE A 200 16.58 -6.48 -1.40
N GLY A 201 16.55 -7.29 -2.46
CA GLY A 201 17.38 -7.11 -3.65
C GLY A 201 16.85 -5.98 -4.54
N LEU A 202 17.57 -4.85 -4.59
CA LEU A 202 17.20 -3.72 -5.43
C LEU A 202 17.96 -3.72 -6.76
N PRO A 203 17.41 -3.09 -7.84
CA PRO A 203 18.17 -2.82 -9.06
C PRO A 203 19.45 -2.05 -8.74
N ALA A 204 20.56 -2.41 -9.43
CA ALA A 204 21.90 -1.90 -9.08
C ALA A 204 22.07 -0.38 -9.25
N ASP A 205 21.26 0.21 -10.11
CA ASP A 205 21.30 1.63 -10.46
C ASP A 205 20.15 2.44 -9.85
N GLU A 206 19.37 1.82 -8.91
CA GLU A 206 18.29 2.53 -8.24
C GLU A 206 18.78 3.79 -7.52
N ALA A 207 18.02 4.86 -7.60
CA ALA A 207 18.33 6.11 -6.91
C ALA A 207 17.12 7.05 -6.86
N PHE A 208 17.12 7.96 -5.91
CA PHE A 208 16.23 9.11 -5.96
C PHE A 208 16.92 10.42 -5.55
N THR A 209 16.28 11.53 -5.89
CA THR A 209 16.64 12.86 -5.43
C THR A 209 15.61 13.37 -4.44
N LEU A 210 16.06 14.12 -3.42
CA LEU A 210 15.20 14.77 -2.43
C LEU A 210 15.19 16.29 -2.66
N ALA A 211 14.00 16.89 -2.60
CA ALA A 211 13.84 18.35 -2.64
C ALA A 211 12.80 18.82 -1.61
N PHE A 212 13.04 19.98 -0.98
CA PHE A 212 12.04 20.65 -0.16
C PHE A 212 11.30 21.68 -1.03
N VAL A 213 9.95 21.63 -0.96
CA VAL A 213 9.05 22.45 -1.80
C VAL A 213 8.00 23.14 -0.94
N SER A 214 7.25 24.07 -1.54
CA SER A 214 6.13 24.80 -0.94
C SER A 214 4.89 24.73 -1.83
N ASP A 215 3.75 25.19 -1.31
CA ASP A 215 2.47 25.32 -2.01
C ASP A 215 1.92 23.98 -2.55
N LYS A 216 2.02 22.91 -1.74
CA LYS A 216 1.50 21.59 -2.07
C LYS A 216 0.38 21.15 -1.13
N PRO A 217 -0.64 20.39 -1.63
CA PRO A 217 -1.70 19.85 -0.77
C PRO A 217 -1.23 18.69 0.12
N TRP A 218 -0.15 18.01 -0.26
CA TRP A 218 0.44 16.85 0.43
C TRP A 218 1.66 17.25 1.27
N SER A 219 2.14 16.35 2.11
CA SER A 219 3.33 16.55 2.96
C SER A 219 4.61 15.91 2.40
N GLY A 220 4.50 14.85 1.64
CA GLY A 220 5.57 14.20 0.87
C GLY A 220 4.98 13.60 -0.38
N TYR A 221 5.78 13.42 -1.41
CA TYR A 221 5.37 12.80 -2.66
C TYR A 221 6.56 12.18 -3.39
N ASN A 222 6.37 10.95 -3.89
CA ASN A 222 7.35 10.26 -4.72
C ASN A 222 6.91 10.30 -6.18
N TYR A 223 7.63 11.02 -7.01
CA TYR A 223 7.49 10.99 -8.46
C TYR A 223 8.37 9.89 -9.04
N TYR A 224 7.81 8.71 -9.29
CA TYR A 224 8.52 7.64 -9.95
C TYR A 224 8.68 7.93 -11.44
N GLN A 225 9.93 7.87 -11.94
CA GLN A 225 10.29 8.32 -13.30
C GLN A 225 10.59 7.17 -14.27
N GLY A 226 10.48 5.92 -13.79
CA GLY A 226 10.97 4.74 -14.51
C GLY A 226 12.48 4.56 -14.39
N GLY A 227 12.99 3.42 -14.85
CA GLY A 227 14.40 3.06 -14.76
C GLY A 227 14.92 3.03 -13.32
N SER A 228 14.09 2.63 -12.38
CA SER A 228 14.41 2.60 -10.95
C SER A 228 14.84 3.96 -10.38
N LYS A 229 14.28 5.06 -10.90
CA LYS A 229 14.57 6.43 -10.45
C LYS A 229 13.32 7.10 -9.90
N SER A 230 13.50 7.89 -8.83
CA SER A 230 12.45 8.72 -8.25
C SER A 230 12.94 10.15 -8.01
N LYS A 231 11.99 11.08 -7.96
CA LYS A 231 12.16 12.40 -7.36
C LYS A 231 11.20 12.48 -6.17
N ILE A 232 11.74 12.66 -4.96
CA ILE A 232 10.96 12.82 -3.75
C ILE A 232 10.90 14.29 -3.39
N GLU A 233 9.70 14.80 -3.16
CA GLU A 233 9.47 16.18 -2.72
C GLU A 233 8.82 16.17 -1.34
N ILE A 234 9.34 17.03 -0.44
CA ILE A 234 8.84 17.23 0.92
C ILE A 234 8.30 18.65 1.03
N ASN A 235 7.01 18.78 1.36
CA ASN A 235 6.40 20.09 1.57
C ASN A 235 6.82 20.67 2.93
N ALA A 236 7.47 21.85 2.87
CA ALA A 236 7.98 22.58 4.03
C ALA A 236 7.13 23.82 4.41
N ASP A 237 5.86 23.89 3.97
CA ASP A 237 4.95 24.99 4.33
C ASP A 237 4.68 25.06 5.84
N LEU A 238 4.51 23.88 6.46
CA LEU A 238 4.30 23.72 7.88
C LEU A 238 5.57 23.18 8.58
N PRO A 239 5.75 23.43 9.88
CA PRO A 239 6.88 22.90 10.62
C PRO A 239 7.00 21.38 10.48
N ILE A 240 8.19 20.89 10.16
CA ILE A 240 8.48 19.47 10.02
C ILE A 240 9.05 18.96 11.35
N TYR A 241 8.44 17.90 11.90
CA TYR A 241 8.87 17.26 13.13
C TYR A 241 9.85 16.12 12.87
N THR A 242 10.68 15.77 13.86
CA THR A 242 11.74 14.74 13.69
C THR A 242 11.22 13.37 13.25
N GLU A 243 10.06 12.95 13.76
CA GLU A 243 9.47 11.68 13.31
C GLU A 243 9.18 11.65 11.81
N ARG A 244 8.91 12.81 11.21
CA ARG A 244 8.63 12.89 9.77
C ARG A 244 9.86 12.58 8.92
N ALA A 245 11.08 12.69 9.44
CA ALA A 245 12.27 12.30 8.70
C ALA A 245 12.35 10.78 8.49
N ILE A 246 12.06 9.98 9.53
CA ILE A 246 11.95 8.52 9.40
C ILE A 246 10.71 8.16 8.56
N ASP A 247 9.54 8.73 8.91
CA ASP A 247 8.29 8.45 8.22
C ASP A 247 8.43 8.67 6.71
N LEU A 248 8.84 9.87 6.28
CA LEU A 248 8.95 10.19 4.86
C LEU A 248 10.15 9.50 4.20
N GLY A 249 11.28 9.36 4.90
CA GLY A 249 12.44 8.64 4.39
C GLY A 249 12.17 7.18 4.08
N CYS A 250 11.43 6.48 4.97
CA CYS A 250 11.03 5.10 4.74
C CYS A 250 9.82 5.00 3.82
N HIS A 251 8.80 5.83 3.99
CA HIS A 251 7.56 5.78 3.22
C HIS A 251 7.77 6.12 1.74
N GLU A 252 8.43 7.26 1.46
CA GLU A 252 8.69 7.66 0.07
C GLU A 252 9.86 6.88 -0.55
N GLY A 253 10.86 6.50 0.30
CA GLY A 253 12.09 5.84 -0.12
C GLY A 253 12.11 4.34 0.14
N TYR A 254 12.70 3.93 1.28
CA TYR A 254 13.12 2.55 1.56
C TYR A 254 12.53 1.99 2.87
N PRO A 255 11.67 0.94 2.83
CA PRO A 255 11.23 0.12 1.70
C PRO A 255 9.92 0.57 1.04
N GLY A 256 9.58 1.86 1.05
CA GLY A 256 8.30 2.40 0.60
C GLY A 256 8.12 2.53 -0.91
N HIS A 257 7.50 3.63 -1.35
CA HIS A 257 7.08 3.83 -2.75
C HIS A 257 8.20 3.68 -3.78
N HIS A 258 9.41 4.16 -3.50
CA HIS A 258 10.54 4.00 -4.43
C HIS A 258 10.86 2.53 -4.67
N VAL A 259 10.97 1.73 -3.61
CA VAL A 259 11.27 0.29 -3.70
C VAL A 259 10.11 -0.46 -4.38
N TYR A 260 8.87 -0.15 -4.01
CA TYR A 260 7.68 -0.75 -4.60
C TYR A 260 7.66 -0.57 -6.12
N ASN A 261 7.78 0.67 -6.59
CA ASN A 261 7.78 0.97 -8.03
C ASN A 261 8.96 0.33 -8.76
N ALA A 262 10.17 0.37 -8.19
CA ALA A 262 11.36 -0.22 -8.79
C ALA A 262 11.25 -1.74 -8.94
N LEU A 263 10.71 -2.44 -7.94
CA LEU A 263 10.50 -3.88 -7.99
C LEU A 263 9.39 -4.27 -8.99
N LEU A 264 8.28 -3.52 -9.03
CA LEU A 264 7.21 -3.76 -10.00
C LEU A 264 7.67 -3.53 -11.43
N GLU A 265 8.39 -2.44 -11.70
CA GLU A 265 8.96 -2.18 -13.03
C GLU A 265 9.91 -3.30 -13.46
N LYS A 266 10.85 -3.67 -12.59
CA LYS A 266 11.78 -4.76 -12.89
C LYS A 266 11.05 -6.07 -13.14
N THR A 267 10.20 -6.49 -12.21
CA THR A 267 9.58 -7.82 -12.25
C THR A 267 8.59 -7.98 -13.39
N PHE A 268 7.78 -6.95 -13.66
CA PHE A 268 6.67 -7.09 -14.58
C PHE A 268 6.90 -6.36 -15.91
N VAL A 269 7.39 -5.14 -15.90
CA VAL A 269 7.56 -4.37 -17.14
C VAL A 269 8.81 -4.84 -17.88
N THR A 270 9.95 -4.89 -17.18
CA THR A 270 11.24 -5.22 -17.79
C THR A 270 11.38 -6.71 -18.09
N ASP A 271 11.14 -7.57 -17.08
CA ASP A 271 11.42 -9.00 -17.19
C ASP A 271 10.30 -9.76 -17.96
N ARG A 272 9.05 -9.28 -17.93
CA ARG A 272 7.87 -9.97 -18.49
C ARG A 272 7.15 -9.22 -19.60
N GLY A 273 7.40 -7.92 -19.79
CA GLY A 273 6.72 -7.10 -20.79
C GLY A 273 5.25 -6.80 -20.46
N TRP A 274 4.84 -6.89 -19.16
CA TRP A 274 3.48 -6.64 -18.72
C TRP A 274 3.24 -5.14 -18.56
N VAL A 275 2.75 -4.55 -19.64
CA VAL A 275 2.66 -3.09 -19.81
C VAL A 275 1.69 -2.41 -18.86
N GLU A 276 0.68 -3.13 -18.35
CA GLU A 276 -0.27 -2.59 -17.37
C GLU A 276 0.39 -2.11 -16.08
N MET A 277 1.56 -2.63 -15.76
CA MET A 277 2.32 -2.22 -14.59
C MET A 277 3.15 -0.95 -14.82
N SER A 278 3.16 -0.41 -16.05
CA SER A 278 3.83 0.86 -16.35
C SER A 278 2.98 2.10 -16.07
N VAL A 279 1.72 1.92 -15.66
CA VAL A 279 0.82 3.01 -15.29
C VAL A 279 0.28 2.80 -13.88
N TYR A 280 0.32 3.86 -13.08
CA TYR A 280 -0.20 3.86 -11.72
C TYR A 280 -1.42 4.79 -11.63
N PRO A 281 -2.65 4.25 -11.65
CA PRO A 281 -3.85 5.05 -11.39
C PRO A 281 -4.02 5.28 -9.88
N LEU A 282 -4.18 6.54 -9.47
CA LEU A 282 -4.28 6.94 -8.07
C LEU A 282 -5.48 6.30 -7.35
N TYR A 283 -6.64 6.28 -8.00
CA TYR A 283 -7.85 5.69 -7.44
C TYR A 283 -8.00 4.23 -7.89
N SER A 284 -7.18 3.35 -7.30
CA SER A 284 -7.10 1.94 -7.68
C SER A 284 -6.73 1.03 -6.50
N PRO A 285 -6.99 -0.28 -6.60
CA PRO A 285 -6.52 -1.25 -5.61
C PRO A 285 -5.01 -1.21 -5.35
N MET A 286 -4.22 -0.82 -6.37
CA MET A 286 -2.77 -0.65 -6.26
C MET A 286 -2.41 0.40 -5.20
N SER A 287 -3.14 1.51 -5.12
CA SER A 287 -2.88 2.56 -4.13
C SER A 287 -3.05 2.09 -2.69
N PHE A 288 -4.03 1.22 -2.42
CA PHE A 288 -4.20 0.65 -1.09
C PHE A 288 -2.99 -0.19 -0.67
N VAL A 289 -2.47 -0.99 -1.59
CA VAL A 289 -1.28 -1.81 -1.35
C VAL A 289 -0.03 -0.94 -1.21
N ALA A 290 0.15 0.04 -2.10
CA ALA A 290 1.30 0.95 -2.11
C ALA A 290 1.40 1.76 -0.81
N GLU A 291 0.31 2.44 -0.42
CA GLU A 291 0.26 3.23 0.81
C GLU A 291 0.38 2.34 2.07
N GLY A 292 -0.33 1.22 2.06
CA GLY A 292 -0.29 0.26 3.17
C GLY A 292 1.10 -0.31 3.37
N SER A 293 1.78 -0.72 2.30
CA SER A 293 3.13 -1.26 2.36
C SER A 293 4.18 -0.20 2.71
N ALA A 294 4.05 1.02 2.19
CA ALA A 294 4.94 2.12 2.54
C ALA A 294 4.85 2.48 4.04
N ASN A 295 3.64 2.54 4.60
CA ASN A 295 3.44 2.80 6.02
C ASN A 295 3.91 1.64 6.91
N TYR A 296 3.63 0.38 6.54
CA TYR A 296 4.14 -0.76 7.30
C TYR A 296 5.65 -0.90 7.17
N GLY A 297 6.22 -0.48 6.05
CA GLY A 297 7.67 -0.44 5.81
C GLY A 297 8.43 0.36 6.86
N ILE A 298 7.82 1.40 7.42
CA ILE A 298 8.40 2.17 8.53
C ILE A 298 8.58 1.28 9.77
N ASP A 299 7.52 0.56 10.16
CA ASP A 299 7.57 -0.33 11.33
C ASP A 299 8.45 -1.56 11.07
N LEU A 300 8.56 -2.00 9.83
CA LEU A 300 9.44 -3.10 9.43
C LEU A 300 10.91 -2.68 9.49
N ALA A 301 11.22 -1.47 9.01
CA ALA A 301 12.57 -0.91 9.06
C ALA A 301 13.00 -0.58 10.49
N PHE A 302 12.09 -0.11 11.35
CA PHE A 302 12.37 0.27 12.73
C PHE A 302 11.40 -0.44 13.69
N PRO A 303 11.60 -1.75 13.93
CA PRO A 303 10.70 -2.52 14.79
C PRO A 303 10.82 -2.09 16.28
N GLY A 304 9.69 -2.11 16.98
CA GLY A 304 9.63 -1.79 18.40
C GLY A 304 10.07 -0.37 18.73
N ASP A 305 11.09 -0.23 19.56
CA ASP A 305 11.62 1.05 20.00
C ASP A 305 12.88 1.49 19.21
N GLU A 306 13.25 0.78 18.13
CA GLU A 306 14.44 1.10 17.35
C GLU A 306 14.39 2.48 16.69
N GLY A 307 13.19 2.91 16.21
CA GLY A 307 12.99 4.26 15.70
C GLY A 307 13.25 5.33 16.76
N THR A 308 12.76 5.12 17.98
CA THR A 308 13.02 6.02 19.12
C THR A 308 14.49 6.05 19.49
N ALA A 309 15.16 4.90 19.47
CA ALA A 309 16.61 4.82 19.74
C ALA A 309 17.43 5.57 18.67
N PHE A 310 17.05 5.44 17.40
CA PHE A 310 17.70 6.15 16.31
C PHE A 310 17.44 7.67 16.36
N GLU A 311 16.21 8.10 16.63
CA GLU A 311 15.91 9.52 16.86
C GLU A 311 16.78 10.08 17.99
N ARG A 312 16.86 9.40 19.13
CA ARG A 312 17.65 9.80 20.29
C ARG A 312 19.14 9.91 19.98
N ALA A 313 19.68 8.91 19.30
CA ALA A 313 21.12 8.80 19.07
C ALA A 313 21.62 9.66 17.90
N VAL A 314 20.79 9.89 16.88
CA VAL A 314 21.21 10.50 15.61
C VAL A 314 20.39 11.75 15.27
N LEU A 315 19.05 11.63 15.14
CA LEU A 315 18.27 12.72 14.57
C LEU A 315 18.13 13.90 15.53
N PHE A 316 17.96 13.67 16.84
CA PHE A 316 17.87 14.76 17.83
C PHE A 316 19.16 15.57 17.92
N PRO A 317 20.37 14.95 18.03
CA PRO A 317 21.62 15.68 17.95
C PRO A 317 21.79 16.48 16.65
N LEU A 318 21.46 15.90 15.49
CA LEU A 318 21.52 16.58 14.21
C LEU A 318 20.57 17.78 14.15
N ALA A 319 19.36 17.63 14.70
CA ALA A 319 18.36 18.71 14.77
C ALA A 319 18.65 19.73 15.90
N GLY A 320 19.60 19.46 16.81
CA GLY A 320 19.88 20.30 17.98
C GLY A 320 18.80 20.20 19.06
N LEU A 321 18.14 19.04 19.19
CA LEU A 321 17.07 18.76 20.15
C LEU A 321 17.60 17.95 21.32
N ASP A 322 16.88 17.97 22.47
CA ASP A 322 17.24 17.23 23.67
C ASP A 322 16.91 15.73 23.54
N PRO A 323 17.92 14.82 23.48
CA PRO A 323 17.71 13.40 23.35
C PRO A 323 16.97 12.75 24.53
N SER A 324 16.99 13.37 25.72
CA SER A 324 16.34 12.82 26.92
C SER A 324 14.82 12.77 26.81
N THR A 325 14.23 13.54 25.89
CA THR A 325 12.78 13.63 25.68
C THR A 325 12.21 12.57 24.73
N ALA A 326 13.06 11.76 24.08
CA ALA A 326 12.66 10.81 23.04
C ALA A 326 11.59 9.79 23.50
N ASP A 327 11.71 9.22 24.71
CA ASP A 327 10.76 8.23 25.22
C ASP A 327 9.36 8.81 25.45
N ARG A 328 9.29 10.03 25.96
CA ARG A 328 8.02 10.73 26.18
C ARG A 328 7.34 11.06 24.85
N LYS A 329 8.12 11.48 23.85
CA LYS A 329 7.63 11.70 22.49
C LYS A 329 7.07 10.39 21.91
N ALA A 330 7.81 9.29 22.02
CA ALA A 330 7.39 7.98 21.51
C ALA A 330 6.11 7.47 22.21
N GLN A 331 5.99 7.64 23.53
CA GLN A 331 4.79 7.29 24.27
C GLN A 331 3.55 8.01 23.73
N LEU A 332 3.62 9.32 23.54
CA LEU A 332 2.54 10.11 22.96
C LEU A 332 2.27 9.73 21.50
N GLY A 333 3.30 9.44 20.71
CA GLY A 333 3.17 8.96 19.34
C GLY A 333 2.40 7.63 19.25
N ARG A 334 2.63 6.69 20.18
CA ARG A 334 1.86 5.44 20.24
C ARG A 334 0.36 5.68 20.54
N LEU A 335 0.06 6.61 21.41
CA LEU A 335 -1.34 6.97 21.73
C LEU A 335 -2.03 7.67 20.55
N THR A 336 -1.36 8.63 19.91
CA THR A 336 -1.94 9.36 18.76
C THR A 336 -2.21 8.45 17.57
N ARG A 337 -1.41 7.40 17.34
CA ARG A 337 -1.72 6.40 16.32
C ARG A 337 -3.06 5.71 16.54
N ARG A 338 -3.50 5.52 17.79
CA ARG A 338 -4.82 4.94 18.12
C ARG A 338 -5.99 5.85 17.73
N LEU A 339 -5.73 7.14 17.49
CA LEU A 339 -6.73 8.12 17.02
C LEU A 339 -6.87 8.17 15.50
N ALA A 340 -5.94 7.57 14.74
CA ALA A 340 -5.83 7.77 13.29
C ALA A 340 -7.12 7.46 12.51
N ARG A 341 -7.90 6.45 12.93
CA ARG A 341 -9.15 6.07 12.26
C ARG A 341 -10.35 6.97 12.56
N ALA A 342 -10.25 7.89 13.54
CA ALA A 342 -11.31 8.88 13.81
C ALA A 342 -11.56 9.76 12.58
N GLU A 343 -10.51 10.03 11.80
CA GLU A 343 -10.60 10.82 10.56
C GLU A 343 -11.55 10.21 9.53
N TYR A 344 -11.71 8.88 9.49
CA TYR A 344 -12.64 8.21 8.55
C TYR A 344 -14.09 8.56 8.82
N THR A 345 -14.51 8.53 10.10
CA THR A 345 -15.88 8.89 10.51
C THR A 345 -16.16 10.38 10.30
N ILE A 346 -15.14 11.23 10.51
CA ILE A 346 -15.25 12.67 10.24
C ILE A 346 -15.41 12.91 8.75
N ALA A 347 -14.56 12.27 7.91
CA ALA A 347 -14.62 12.39 6.46
C ALA A 347 -15.95 11.89 5.88
N ASP A 348 -16.43 10.73 6.34
CA ASP A 348 -17.73 10.19 5.95
C ASP A 348 -18.87 11.16 6.28
N SER A 349 -18.87 11.73 7.50
CA SER A 349 -19.91 12.67 7.91
C SER A 349 -19.87 13.97 7.11
N TYR A 350 -18.68 14.49 6.86
CA TYR A 350 -18.46 15.73 6.09
C TYR A 350 -18.81 15.57 4.62
N LEU A 351 -18.29 14.54 3.96
CA LEU A 351 -18.54 14.28 2.54
C LEU A 351 -19.99 13.93 2.23
N ALA A 352 -20.71 13.36 3.22
CA ALA A 352 -22.15 13.11 3.13
C ALA A 352 -23.00 14.35 3.46
N GLY A 353 -22.39 15.48 3.85
CA GLY A 353 -23.10 16.71 4.20
C GLY A 353 -23.85 16.63 5.55
N ARG A 354 -23.55 15.63 6.40
CA ARG A 354 -24.15 15.53 7.75
C ARG A 354 -23.57 16.54 8.73
N ILE A 355 -22.33 16.97 8.51
CA ILE A 355 -21.66 18.05 9.24
C ILE A 355 -21.11 19.07 8.27
N GLY A 356 -21.06 20.33 8.71
CA GLY A 356 -20.47 21.43 7.94
C GLY A 356 -18.94 21.49 8.08
N ARG A 357 -18.35 22.40 7.28
CA ARG A 357 -16.88 22.60 7.27
C ARG A 357 -16.30 22.99 8.64
N GLU A 358 -16.95 23.89 9.34
CA GLU A 358 -16.50 24.36 10.65
C GLU A 358 -16.51 23.24 11.70
N GLU A 359 -17.57 22.43 11.71
CA GLU A 359 -17.69 21.29 12.59
C GLU A 359 -16.64 20.20 12.25
N ALA A 360 -16.41 19.92 10.96
CA ALA A 360 -15.36 19.00 10.51
C ALA A 360 -13.99 19.46 10.99
N LEU A 361 -13.66 20.75 10.87
CA LEU A 361 -12.41 21.32 11.38
C LEU A 361 -12.28 21.18 12.90
N ALA A 362 -13.35 21.45 13.64
CA ALA A 362 -13.37 21.29 15.09
C ALA A 362 -13.16 19.82 15.52
N LEU A 363 -13.82 18.88 14.83
CA LEU A 363 -13.68 17.45 15.08
C LEU A 363 -12.28 16.94 14.70
N LEU A 364 -11.71 17.38 13.57
CA LEU A 364 -10.31 17.08 13.22
C LEU A 364 -9.37 17.61 14.29
N GLY A 365 -9.56 18.88 14.74
CA GLY A 365 -8.78 19.45 15.83
C GLY A 365 -8.82 18.59 17.11
N LYS A 366 -10.01 18.14 17.51
CA LYS A 366 -10.21 17.32 18.72
C LYS A 366 -9.62 15.92 18.56
N TYR A 367 -10.02 15.18 17.53
CA TYR A 367 -9.76 13.74 17.44
C TYR A 367 -8.44 13.38 16.75
N THR A 368 -7.80 14.33 16.06
CA THR A 368 -6.44 14.13 15.53
C THR A 368 -5.40 15.01 16.22
N LEU A 369 -5.83 15.80 17.24
CA LEU A 369 -4.99 16.75 17.96
C LEU A 369 -4.25 17.72 17.02
N ALA A 370 -4.87 18.05 15.89
CA ALA A 370 -4.30 18.92 14.88
C ALA A 370 -4.55 20.38 15.21
N GLU A 371 -3.49 21.20 15.19
CA GLU A 371 -3.64 22.65 15.21
C GLU A 371 -4.46 23.16 14.01
N PRO A 372 -5.07 24.37 14.06
CA PRO A 372 -6.00 24.83 13.03
C PRO A 372 -5.46 24.76 11.60
N ALA A 373 -4.18 25.12 11.37
CA ALA A 373 -3.57 25.06 10.05
C ALA A 373 -3.46 23.63 9.51
N ARG A 374 -3.10 22.67 10.38
CA ARG A 374 -3.05 21.23 10.02
C ARG A 374 -4.43 20.61 9.86
N ALA A 375 -5.40 20.99 10.69
CA ALA A 375 -6.78 20.57 10.51
C ALA A 375 -7.34 21.05 9.16
N ALA A 376 -7.04 22.30 8.78
CA ALA A 376 -7.39 22.84 7.47
C ALA A 376 -6.68 22.12 6.32
N GLN A 377 -5.41 21.76 6.47
CA GLN A 377 -4.67 20.96 5.48
C GLN A 377 -5.28 19.55 5.33
N ARG A 378 -5.60 18.87 6.44
CA ARG A 378 -6.28 17.55 6.42
C ARG A 378 -7.65 17.62 5.74
N LEU A 379 -8.44 18.66 6.03
CA LEU A 379 -9.73 18.82 5.40
C LEU A 379 -9.62 19.08 3.90
N ARG A 380 -8.64 19.88 3.45
CA ARG A 380 -8.33 20.03 2.01
C ARG A 380 -7.92 18.71 1.38
N PHE A 381 -7.17 17.87 2.08
CA PHE A 381 -6.81 16.52 1.62
C PHE A 381 -8.06 15.65 1.46
N ILE A 382 -8.99 15.69 2.44
CA ILE A 382 -10.28 14.99 2.35
C ILE A 382 -11.13 15.53 1.19
N ASP A 383 -11.19 16.86 0.99
CA ASP A 383 -11.89 17.48 -0.13
C ASP A 383 -11.37 16.97 -1.49
N THR A 384 -10.04 16.78 -1.60
CA THR A 384 -9.36 16.39 -2.84
C THR A 384 -9.43 14.90 -3.09
N TYR A 385 -9.09 14.10 -2.06
CA TYR A 385 -8.82 12.66 -2.21
C TYR A 385 -9.90 11.75 -1.62
N ARG A 386 -10.85 12.32 -0.88
CA ARG A 386 -12.03 11.63 -0.34
C ARG A 386 -11.68 10.36 0.45
N SER A 387 -12.19 9.19 0.00
CA SER A 387 -11.95 7.90 0.66
C SER A 387 -10.51 7.38 0.56
N TYR A 388 -9.64 8.02 -0.23
CA TYR A 388 -8.22 7.66 -0.33
C TYR A 388 -7.51 7.59 1.03
N ILE A 389 -7.96 8.39 2.00
CA ILE A 389 -7.37 8.45 3.35
C ILE A 389 -7.31 7.10 4.06
N ILE A 390 -8.15 6.12 3.67
CA ILE A 390 -8.11 4.79 4.29
C ILE A 390 -6.83 4.02 3.96
N ASN A 391 -6.21 4.33 2.83
CA ASN A 391 -5.03 3.60 2.33
C ASN A 391 -3.85 3.69 3.30
N TYR A 392 -3.75 4.79 4.06
CA TYR A 392 -2.68 4.99 5.05
C TYR A 392 -2.82 4.09 6.28
N GLY A 393 -3.89 4.28 7.07
CA GLY A 393 -4.06 3.58 8.33
C GLY A 393 -4.58 2.16 8.18
N LEU A 394 -5.69 1.98 7.46
CA LEU A 394 -6.28 0.66 7.22
C LEU A 394 -5.37 -0.19 6.33
N GLY A 395 -4.78 0.43 5.28
CA GLY A 395 -3.83 -0.25 4.41
C GLY A 395 -2.64 -0.79 5.18
N ARG A 396 -2.03 0.03 6.06
CA ARG A 396 -0.94 -0.42 6.95
C ARG A 396 -1.33 -1.63 7.78
N ASP A 397 -2.49 -1.59 8.43
CA ASP A 397 -2.91 -2.66 9.33
C ASP A 397 -3.20 -3.97 8.57
N VAL A 398 -3.77 -3.88 7.36
CA VAL A 398 -4.03 -5.03 6.49
C VAL A 398 -2.73 -5.65 5.98
N VAL A 399 -1.77 -4.81 5.53
CA VAL A 399 -0.45 -5.27 5.08
C VAL A 399 0.32 -5.90 6.24
N GLN A 400 0.35 -5.25 7.41
CA GLN A 400 0.98 -5.82 8.61
C GLN A 400 0.43 -7.20 8.93
N ALA A 401 -0.89 -7.32 9.03
CA ALA A 401 -1.54 -8.59 9.35
C ALA A 401 -1.25 -9.67 8.31
N TRP A 402 -1.13 -9.31 7.03
CA TRP A 402 -0.76 -10.26 5.98
C TRP A 402 0.69 -10.69 6.11
N VAL A 403 1.64 -9.75 6.22
CA VAL A 403 3.08 -10.05 6.35
C VAL A 403 3.36 -10.92 7.57
N GLU A 404 2.76 -10.60 8.73
CA GLU A 404 2.95 -11.37 9.97
C GLU A 404 2.39 -12.81 9.88
N ARG A 405 1.42 -13.07 9.00
CA ARG A 405 0.90 -14.42 8.73
C ARG A 405 1.76 -15.26 7.79
N GLN A 406 2.66 -14.65 6.99
CA GLN A 406 3.48 -15.42 6.03
C GLN A 406 4.59 -16.24 6.70
N GLY A 407 4.98 -15.90 7.92
CA GLY A 407 6.02 -16.61 8.64
C GLY A 407 6.92 -15.70 9.48
N PRO A 408 8.03 -16.23 10.00
CA PRO A 408 8.90 -15.47 10.90
C PRO A 408 9.73 -14.40 10.18
N ASP A 409 10.05 -14.59 8.90
CA ASP A 409 10.78 -13.60 8.11
C ASP A 409 9.82 -12.59 7.45
N ARG A 410 9.61 -11.48 8.16
CA ARG A 410 8.73 -10.41 7.69
C ARG A 410 9.29 -9.65 6.48
N TRP A 411 10.61 -9.63 6.30
CA TRP A 411 11.23 -8.98 5.17
C TRP A 411 11.04 -9.76 3.86
N ASP A 412 11.18 -11.09 3.92
CA ASP A 412 10.91 -11.99 2.78
C ASP A 412 9.45 -11.89 2.32
N ALA A 413 8.52 -11.86 3.29
CA ALA A 413 7.12 -11.63 3.00
C ALA A 413 6.86 -10.25 2.39
N MET A 414 7.53 -9.20 2.89
CA MET A 414 7.41 -7.85 2.35
C MET A 414 7.98 -7.77 0.93
N GLU A 415 9.16 -8.33 0.64
CA GLU A 415 9.72 -8.39 -0.70
C GLU A 415 8.76 -9.08 -1.68
N THR A 416 8.18 -10.22 -1.25
CA THR A 416 7.16 -10.93 -2.03
C THR A 416 5.96 -10.04 -2.35
N LEU A 417 5.46 -9.27 -1.36
CA LEU A 417 4.36 -8.34 -1.56
C LEU A 417 4.73 -7.25 -2.56
N LEU A 418 5.89 -6.60 -2.37
CA LEU A 418 6.35 -5.48 -3.20
C LEU A 418 6.65 -5.88 -4.65
N ALA A 419 6.97 -7.15 -4.90
CA ALA A 419 7.26 -7.70 -6.23
C ALA A 419 6.08 -8.49 -6.83
N SER A 420 4.84 -8.29 -6.35
CA SER A 420 3.65 -9.05 -6.77
C SER A 420 2.51 -8.18 -7.26
N GLN A 421 1.69 -8.69 -8.18
CA GLN A 421 0.38 -8.11 -8.53
C GLN A 421 -0.68 -8.48 -7.47
N ILE A 422 -0.39 -8.19 -6.21
CA ILE A 422 -1.28 -8.49 -5.09
C ILE A 422 -2.43 -7.49 -5.03
N LEU A 423 -3.62 -7.96 -4.70
CA LEU A 423 -4.82 -7.14 -4.51
C LEU A 423 -5.18 -7.06 -3.02
N PRO A 424 -5.86 -6.00 -2.57
CA PRO A 424 -6.33 -5.89 -1.18
C PRO A 424 -7.13 -7.09 -0.70
N GLY A 425 -7.98 -7.69 -1.57
CA GLY A 425 -8.69 -8.93 -1.27
C GLY A 425 -7.76 -10.13 -0.97
N ASP A 426 -6.62 -10.22 -1.65
CA ASP A 426 -5.64 -11.29 -1.42
C ASP A 426 -4.98 -11.15 -0.03
N LEU A 427 -4.82 -9.90 0.43
CA LEU A 427 -4.28 -9.60 1.75
C LEU A 427 -5.25 -9.99 2.88
N VAL A 428 -6.56 -9.85 2.65
CA VAL A 428 -7.61 -10.16 3.65
C VAL A 428 -7.98 -11.64 3.63
N GLU A 429 -8.22 -12.24 2.44
CA GLU A 429 -8.72 -13.62 2.28
C GLU A 429 -7.72 -14.70 2.70
N GLY A 430 -6.42 -14.43 2.65
CA GLY A 430 -5.38 -15.34 3.14
C GLY A 430 -5.59 -15.76 4.61
N GLY A 431 -6.22 -14.91 5.42
CA GLY A 431 -6.58 -15.21 6.81
C GLY A 431 -7.80 -16.15 6.96
N SER A 432 -8.82 -15.96 6.13
CA SER A 432 -10.05 -16.75 6.23
C SER A 432 -9.88 -18.19 5.75
N ARG A 433 -9.04 -18.44 4.73
CA ARG A 433 -8.76 -19.80 4.23
C ARG A 433 -7.90 -20.62 5.19
N GLN A 434 -6.90 -20.00 5.85
CA GLN A 434 -6.08 -20.68 6.86
C GLN A 434 -6.86 -20.94 8.15
N GLN A 435 -7.72 -20.03 8.60
CA GLN A 435 -8.62 -20.28 9.74
C GLN A 435 -9.63 -21.39 9.44
N ALA A 436 -10.21 -21.44 8.23
CA ALA A 436 -11.11 -22.51 7.81
C ALA A 436 -10.38 -23.85 7.68
N ALA A 437 -9.11 -23.90 7.24
CA ALA A 437 -8.29 -25.10 7.20
C ALA A 437 -7.89 -25.56 8.60
N GLY A 438 -7.46 -24.65 9.48
CA GLY A 438 -7.14 -24.93 10.88
C GLY A 438 -8.34 -25.44 11.68
N SER A 439 -9.52 -24.83 11.49
CA SER A 439 -10.78 -25.25 12.12
C SER A 439 -11.22 -26.63 11.64
N ARG A 440 -11.00 -26.97 10.36
CA ARG A 440 -11.29 -28.31 9.80
C ARG A 440 -10.32 -29.36 10.34
N GLN A 441 -9.03 -29.04 10.52
CA GLN A 441 -8.06 -29.94 11.14
C GLN A 441 -8.34 -30.18 12.63
N GLN A 442 -8.70 -29.13 13.38
CA GLN A 442 -9.13 -29.27 14.77
C GLN A 442 -10.42 -30.10 14.90
N ALA A 443 -11.42 -29.87 14.03
CA ALA A 443 -12.64 -30.64 14.02
C ALA A 443 -12.42 -32.11 13.63
N ALA A 444 -11.48 -32.39 12.72
CA ALA A 444 -11.07 -33.74 12.37
C ALA A 444 -10.33 -34.46 13.50
N GLY A 445 -9.40 -33.75 14.18
CA GLY A 445 -8.69 -34.25 15.36
C GLY A 445 -9.63 -34.57 16.53
N SER A 446 -10.61 -33.68 16.78
CA SER A 446 -11.61 -33.90 17.83
C SER A 446 -12.54 -35.08 17.53
N ARG A 447 -12.87 -35.33 16.26
CA ARG A 447 -13.67 -36.51 15.83
C ARG A 447 -12.88 -37.79 15.97
N GLN A 448 -11.57 -37.82 15.69
CA GLN A 448 -10.71 -38.97 15.91
C GLN A 448 -10.53 -39.30 17.39
N GLN A 449 -10.37 -38.30 18.27
CA GLN A 449 -10.32 -38.49 19.71
C GLN A 449 -11.64 -39.02 20.27
N ALA A 450 -12.80 -38.50 19.79
CA ALA A 450 -14.12 -38.99 20.20
C ALA A 450 -14.41 -40.41 19.68
N ALA A 451 -13.84 -40.83 18.54
CA ALA A 451 -13.98 -42.17 18.02
C ALA A 451 -13.07 -43.18 18.79
N GLY A 452 -11.86 -42.74 19.19
CA GLY A 452 -10.95 -43.52 20.02
C GLY A 452 -11.53 -43.84 21.40
N SER A 453 -12.09 -42.82 22.08
CA SER A 453 -12.70 -42.96 23.40
C SER A 453 -13.93 -43.88 23.42
N ARG A 454 -14.68 -43.95 22.32
CA ARG A 454 -15.82 -44.91 22.17
C ARG A 454 -15.38 -46.34 21.95
N GLN A 455 -14.24 -46.59 21.31
CA GLN A 455 -13.68 -47.92 21.17
C GLN A 455 -13.14 -48.48 22.50
N ASP A 456 -12.53 -47.63 23.34
CA ASP A 456 -12.04 -48.01 24.67
C ASP A 456 -13.19 -48.31 25.64
N ASP A 457 -14.31 -47.60 25.56
CA ASP A 457 -15.51 -47.84 26.41
C ASP A 457 -16.27 -49.12 26.03
N VAL A 458 -16.26 -49.50 24.76
CA VAL A 458 -16.80 -50.76 24.27
C VAL A 458 -15.90 -51.95 24.62
N GLY A 459 -14.57 -51.71 24.67
CA GLY A 459 -13.57 -52.72 25.11
C GLY A 459 -13.71 -53.04 26.61
N LEU A 460 -13.87 -52.01 27.46
CA LEU A 460 -14.07 -52.19 28.91
C LEU A 460 -15.38 -52.89 29.27
N ARG A 461 -16.49 -52.62 28.58
CA ARG A 461 -17.78 -53.27 28.81
C ARG A 461 -17.81 -54.74 28.39
N ARG A 462 -16.99 -55.18 27.42
CA ARG A 462 -16.83 -56.61 27.03
C ARG A 462 -15.92 -57.38 28.01
N ALA A 463 -15.01 -56.73 28.72
CA ALA A 463 -14.14 -57.37 29.70
C ALA A 463 -14.87 -57.63 31.03
N THR A 464 -15.82 -56.78 31.44
CA THR A 464 -16.61 -56.95 32.67
C THR A 464 -17.77 -57.99 32.57
N SER A 465 -18.21 -58.33 31.34
CA SER A 465 -19.27 -59.35 31.14
C SER A 465 -18.75 -60.78 31.08
N ARG A 466 -17.42 -61.05 31.15
CA ARG A 466 -16.82 -62.41 31.14
C ARG A 466 -16.39 -62.91 32.51
N ASN A 467 -16.56 -62.14 33.56
CA ASN A 467 -16.17 -62.52 34.92
C ASN A 467 -17.37 -62.72 35.91
N SER A 468 -18.56 -62.92 35.38
CA SER A 468 -19.76 -63.32 36.16
C SER A 468 -20.49 -64.46 35.44
N GLY A 469 -19.88 -65.66 35.56
CA GLY A 469 -20.47 -66.91 35.12
C GLY A 469 -19.74 -68.04 35.78
#